data_8d9538557428460a54f1915f30818486
#
_entry.id   8d9538557428460a54f1915f30818486
#
_cell.length_a   1.000
_cell.length_b   1.000
_cell.length_c   1.000
_cell.angle_alpha   90.00
_cell.angle_beta   90.00
_cell.angle_gamma   90.00
#
_symmetry.space_group_name_H-M   'P 1'
#
loop_
_entity.id
_entity.type
_entity.pdbx_description
1 polymer ?
#
loop_
_entity_poly.entity_id
_entity_poly.type
_entity_poly.pdbx_seq_one_letter_code
_entity_poly.pdbx_strand_id
1 'polypeptide(L)'
;LRWLSWRYGELLRRQRAHLVEVRETCLEGPEALDRLAEHAPEEVAELGERVGEDELEEGARLALVAAIDAAWSAHLGHAAELREGIHLRVLAREDPLTEFEKEMGVAYQGLSGRILDDAVAALLEAPVADGRLDLESLGSRIPSATWAYTVTDNELGDDFTRMGRALRRRLAGRR
;
A
#
# COMPACT_ATOMS: atom_id res chain seq x y z
N LEU A 1 -19.73 17.93 3.43
CA LEU A 1 -19.35 16.52 3.60
C LEU A 1 -18.63 15.96 2.36
N ARG A 2 -19.21 16.06 1.14
CA ARG A 2 -18.61 15.53 -0.11
C ARG A 2 -17.22 16.09 -0.43
N TRP A 3 -16.96 17.37 -0.18
CA TRP A 3 -15.66 18.00 -0.42
C TRP A 3 -14.56 17.44 0.50
N LEU A 4 -14.84 17.23 1.78
CA LEU A 4 -13.90 16.64 2.73
C LEU A 4 -13.54 15.19 2.35
N SER A 5 -14.54 14.37 2.01
CA SER A 5 -14.28 12.99 1.56
C SER A 5 -13.43 12.95 0.30
N TRP A 6 -13.63 13.88 -0.62
CA TRP A 6 -12.78 14.01 -1.81
C TRP A 6 -11.33 14.38 -1.46
N ARG A 7 -11.12 15.30 -0.53
CA ARG A 7 -9.78 15.73 -0.09
C ARG A 7 -9.02 14.59 0.60
N TYR A 8 -9.68 13.83 1.46
CA TYR A 8 -9.08 12.62 2.07
C TYR A 8 -8.66 11.61 1.01
N GLY A 9 -9.50 11.34 0.03
CA GLY A 9 -9.19 10.44 -1.08
C GLY A 9 -8.07 10.94 -1.99
N GLU A 10 -7.92 12.26 -2.17
CA GLU A 10 -6.84 12.85 -2.97
C GLU A 10 -5.47 12.64 -2.33
N LEU A 11 -5.36 12.81 -1.01
CA LEU A 11 -4.12 12.54 -0.28
C LEU A 11 -3.70 11.07 -0.44
N LEU A 12 -4.62 10.14 -0.17
CA LEU A 12 -4.35 8.70 -0.28
C LEU A 12 -4.00 8.29 -1.72
N ARG A 13 -4.62 8.91 -2.73
CA ARG A 13 -4.28 8.65 -4.14
C ARG A 13 -2.85 9.03 -4.49
N ARG A 14 -2.35 10.17 -3.97
CA ARG A 14 -0.96 10.62 -4.19
C ARG A 14 0.02 9.68 -3.50
N GLN A 15 -0.25 9.30 -2.26
CA GLN A 15 0.57 8.35 -1.50
C GLN A 15 0.62 6.99 -2.21
N ARG A 16 -0.54 6.51 -2.69
CA ARG A 16 -0.64 5.26 -3.47
C ARG A 16 0.18 5.31 -4.75
N ALA A 17 0.09 6.39 -5.52
CA ALA A 17 0.80 6.51 -6.80
C ALA A 17 2.31 6.30 -6.63
N HIS A 18 2.90 6.87 -5.57
CA HIS A 18 4.32 6.67 -5.27
C HIS A 18 4.64 5.22 -4.89
N LEU A 19 3.80 4.57 -4.05
CA LEU A 19 4.03 3.17 -3.69
C LEU A 19 3.84 2.21 -4.87
N VAL A 20 2.91 2.50 -5.79
CA VAL A 20 2.74 1.73 -7.03
C VAL A 20 4.01 1.79 -7.87
N GLU A 21 4.58 2.98 -8.06
CA GLU A 21 5.82 3.17 -8.81
C GLU A 21 6.96 2.36 -8.18
N VAL A 22 7.15 2.45 -6.86
CA VAL A 22 8.16 1.65 -6.15
C VAL A 22 7.92 0.15 -6.32
N ARG A 23 6.68 -0.29 -6.19
CA ARG A 23 6.29 -1.70 -6.35
C ARG A 23 6.57 -2.21 -7.77
N GLU A 24 6.24 -1.43 -8.79
CA GLU A 24 6.48 -1.80 -10.19
C GLU A 24 7.97 -1.93 -10.48
N THR A 25 8.81 -1.00 -10.00
CA THR A 25 10.27 -1.12 -10.16
C THR A 25 10.82 -2.37 -9.48
N CYS A 26 10.31 -2.72 -8.30
CA CYS A 26 10.73 -3.94 -7.59
C CYS A 26 10.28 -5.23 -8.29
N LEU A 27 9.24 -5.20 -9.11
CA LEU A 27 8.77 -6.37 -9.86
C LEU A 27 9.58 -6.64 -11.13
N GLU A 28 10.15 -5.60 -11.74
CA GLU A 28 10.74 -5.67 -13.09
C GLU A 28 12.26 -5.85 -13.10
N GLY A 29 12.93 -5.67 -11.95
CA GLY A 29 14.40 -5.67 -11.93
C GLY A 29 15.03 -6.06 -10.59
N PRO A 30 16.35 -5.93 -10.46
CA PRO A 30 17.11 -6.27 -9.25
C PRO A 30 16.87 -5.28 -8.09
N GLU A 31 16.14 -4.19 -8.30
CA GLU A 31 15.97 -3.10 -7.34
C GLU A 31 15.47 -3.57 -5.97
N ALA A 32 14.73 -4.68 -5.92
CA ALA A 32 14.26 -5.22 -4.64
C ALA A 32 15.43 -5.70 -3.79
N LEU A 33 16.35 -6.48 -4.37
CA LEU A 33 17.55 -6.95 -3.68
C LEU A 33 18.47 -5.79 -3.31
N ASP A 34 18.70 -4.84 -4.23
CA ASP A 34 19.55 -3.68 -3.99
C ASP A 34 19.07 -2.87 -2.78
N ARG A 35 17.76 -2.64 -2.68
CA ARG A 35 17.15 -1.91 -1.55
C ARG A 35 17.28 -2.64 -0.23
N LEU A 36 17.11 -3.98 -0.21
CA LEU A 36 17.26 -4.77 1.00
C LEU A 36 18.75 -4.88 1.40
N ALA A 37 19.66 -5.03 0.43
CA ALA A 37 21.10 -5.05 0.68
C ALA A 37 21.64 -3.70 1.18
N GLU A 38 21.07 -2.57 0.72
CA GLU A 38 21.41 -1.25 1.25
C GLU A 38 20.91 -1.06 2.70
N HIS A 39 19.73 -1.63 3.01
CA HIS A 39 19.10 -1.49 4.31
C HIS A 39 19.68 -2.42 5.38
N ALA A 40 19.99 -3.67 5.02
CA ALA A 40 20.50 -4.72 5.89
C ALA A 40 21.66 -5.51 5.20
N PRO A 41 22.82 -4.87 4.99
CA PRO A 41 23.86 -5.41 4.14
C PRO A 41 24.47 -6.71 4.67
N GLU A 42 24.67 -6.83 5.97
CA GLU A 42 25.30 -8.02 6.58
C GLU A 42 24.37 -9.23 6.50
N GLU A 43 23.11 -9.06 6.88
CA GLU A 43 22.11 -10.11 6.93
C GLU A 43 21.74 -10.63 5.54
N VAL A 44 21.60 -9.73 4.56
CA VAL A 44 21.31 -10.10 3.17
C VAL A 44 22.48 -10.81 2.52
N ALA A 45 23.73 -10.37 2.77
CA ALA A 45 24.91 -11.03 2.26
C ALA A 45 25.07 -12.45 2.85
N GLU A 46 24.89 -12.61 4.16
CA GLU A 46 24.94 -13.93 4.82
C GLU A 46 23.90 -14.91 4.26
N LEU A 47 22.68 -14.42 4.00
CA LEU A 47 21.67 -15.25 3.37
C LEU A 47 22.05 -15.62 1.94
N GLY A 48 22.62 -14.70 1.16
CA GLY A 48 23.07 -14.93 -0.21
C GLY A 48 24.14 -16.01 -0.32
N GLU A 49 25.07 -16.09 0.64
CA GLU A 49 26.03 -17.17 0.71
C GLU A 49 25.39 -18.56 0.92
N ARG A 50 24.22 -18.60 1.53
CA ARG A 50 23.49 -19.84 1.85
C ARG A 50 22.60 -20.33 0.71
N VAL A 51 22.01 -19.42 -0.06
CA VAL A 51 20.96 -19.75 -1.05
C VAL A 51 21.38 -19.47 -2.49
N GLY A 52 22.40 -18.66 -2.72
CA GLY A 52 22.81 -18.21 -4.05
C GLY A 52 22.06 -16.98 -4.53
N GLU A 53 22.59 -16.34 -5.57
CA GLU A 53 22.15 -15.02 -6.05
C GLU A 53 20.74 -15.04 -6.64
N ASP A 54 20.44 -16.02 -7.51
CA ASP A 54 19.12 -16.10 -8.18
C ASP A 54 17.97 -16.31 -7.19
N GLU A 55 18.15 -17.18 -6.19
CA GLU A 55 17.16 -17.45 -5.13
C GLU A 55 17.01 -16.25 -4.21
N LEU A 56 18.10 -15.55 -3.92
CA LEU A 56 18.09 -14.34 -3.10
C LEU A 56 17.33 -13.21 -3.79
N GLU A 57 17.55 -12.99 -5.08
CA GLU A 57 16.87 -11.96 -5.88
C GLU A 57 15.36 -12.21 -5.91
N GLU A 58 14.95 -13.44 -6.20
CA GLU A 58 13.54 -13.81 -6.23
C GLU A 58 12.89 -13.68 -4.84
N GLY A 59 13.57 -14.14 -3.79
CA GLY A 59 13.13 -14.01 -2.41
C GLY A 59 12.98 -12.55 -1.98
N ALA A 60 13.96 -11.71 -2.29
CA ALA A 60 13.93 -10.27 -2.00
C ALA A 60 12.75 -9.59 -2.70
N ARG A 61 12.49 -9.93 -3.96
CA ARG A 61 11.37 -9.42 -4.74
C ARG A 61 10.04 -9.76 -4.11
N LEU A 62 9.82 -11.03 -3.76
CA LEU A 62 8.58 -11.48 -3.15
C LEU A 62 8.38 -10.88 -1.76
N ALA A 63 9.42 -10.85 -0.92
CA ALA A 63 9.37 -10.28 0.41
C ALA A 63 9.03 -8.78 0.37
N LEU A 64 9.69 -8.01 -0.50
CA LEU A 64 9.48 -6.56 -0.58
C LEU A 64 8.08 -6.22 -1.14
N VAL A 65 7.62 -6.94 -2.17
CA VAL A 65 6.27 -6.74 -2.72
C VAL A 65 5.21 -7.07 -1.67
N ALA A 66 5.37 -8.18 -0.93
CA ALA A 66 4.45 -8.55 0.15
C ALA A 66 4.42 -7.48 1.27
N ALA A 67 5.58 -6.96 1.66
CA ALA A 67 5.69 -5.93 2.68
C ALA A 67 5.03 -4.60 2.23
N ILE A 68 5.22 -4.19 0.97
CA ILE A 68 4.55 -3.01 0.39
C ILE A 68 3.02 -3.18 0.44
N ASP A 69 2.51 -4.33 0.01
CA ASP A 69 1.07 -4.62 -0.03
C ASP A 69 0.47 -4.65 1.38
N ALA A 70 1.15 -5.27 2.34
CA ALA A 70 0.71 -5.30 3.74
C ALA A 70 0.74 -3.92 4.39
N ALA A 71 1.83 -3.17 4.20
CA ALA A 71 1.97 -1.82 4.75
C ALA A 71 0.93 -0.85 4.18
N TRP A 72 0.63 -0.95 2.89
CA TRP A 72 -0.43 -0.14 2.27
C TRP A 72 -1.82 -0.49 2.81
N SER A 73 -2.11 -1.78 2.99
CA SER A 73 -3.37 -2.24 3.60
C SER A 73 -3.54 -1.69 5.01
N ALA A 74 -2.50 -1.77 5.84
CA ALA A 74 -2.50 -1.22 7.20
C ALA A 74 -2.67 0.31 7.19
N HIS A 75 -2.03 1.01 6.25
CA HIS A 75 -2.15 2.47 6.09
C HIS A 75 -3.57 2.89 5.73
N LEU A 76 -4.26 2.14 4.86
CA LEU A 76 -5.67 2.36 4.54
C LEU A 76 -6.58 2.10 5.75
N GLY A 77 -6.30 1.05 6.54
CA GLY A 77 -7.01 0.78 7.80
C GLY A 77 -6.87 1.95 8.78
N HIS A 78 -5.65 2.45 8.99
CA HIS A 78 -5.40 3.63 9.81
C HIS A 78 -6.14 4.88 9.31
N ALA A 79 -6.17 5.10 7.99
CA ALA A 79 -6.92 6.21 7.40
C ALA A 79 -8.43 6.09 7.65
N ALA A 80 -8.99 4.88 7.61
CA ALA A 80 -10.40 4.63 7.90
C ALA A 80 -10.72 4.92 9.37
N GLU A 81 -9.93 4.40 10.30
CA GLU A 81 -10.08 4.67 11.74
C GLU A 81 -9.97 6.15 12.07
N LEU A 82 -8.99 6.84 11.47
CA LEU A 82 -8.81 8.27 11.66
C LEU A 82 -10.02 9.06 11.16
N ARG A 83 -10.58 8.71 10.01
CA ARG A 83 -11.79 9.36 9.45
C ARG A 83 -13.01 9.18 10.36
N GLU A 84 -13.17 8.03 10.98
CA GLU A 84 -14.28 7.76 11.92
C GLU A 84 -14.16 8.62 13.19
N GLY A 85 -12.93 8.82 13.71
CA GLY A 85 -12.68 9.59 14.94
C GLY A 85 -12.52 11.09 14.73
N ILE A 86 -12.21 11.55 13.51
CA ILE A 86 -11.74 12.93 13.28
C ILE A 86 -12.82 14.00 13.54
N HIS A 87 -14.11 13.64 13.40
CA HIS A 87 -15.20 14.55 13.68
C HIS A 87 -15.28 14.96 15.17
N LEU A 88 -14.72 14.15 16.08
CA LEU A 88 -14.65 14.49 17.50
C LEU A 88 -13.66 15.63 17.77
N ARG A 89 -12.66 15.82 16.89
CA ARG A 89 -11.68 16.92 16.98
C ARG A 89 -12.27 18.28 16.63
N VAL A 90 -13.37 18.32 15.88
CA VAL A 90 -14.15 19.55 15.67
C VAL A 90 -14.59 20.18 16.98
N LEU A 91 -14.86 19.35 18.00
CA LEU A 91 -15.20 19.83 19.35
C LEU A 91 -14.05 20.59 20.02
N ALA A 92 -12.80 20.27 19.63
CA ALA A 92 -11.59 20.96 20.08
C ALA A 92 -11.23 22.20 19.23
N ARG A 93 -12.10 22.59 18.27
CA ARG A 93 -11.89 23.69 17.30
C ARG A 93 -10.71 23.48 16.34
N GLU A 94 -10.31 22.25 16.11
CA GLU A 94 -9.31 21.88 15.11
C GLU A 94 -9.98 21.63 13.76
N ASP A 95 -9.31 22.00 12.66
CA ASP A 95 -9.81 21.70 11.32
C ASP A 95 -9.59 20.22 10.99
N PRO A 96 -10.66 19.44 10.77
CA PRO A 96 -10.54 18.00 10.56
C PRO A 96 -9.65 17.60 9.36
N LEU A 97 -9.63 18.42 8.30
CA LEU A 97 -8.83 18.14 7.14
C LEU A 97 -7.33 18.31 7.44
N THR A 98 -6.98 19.42 8.10
CA THR A 98 -5.61 19.71 8.49
C THR A 98 -5.05 18.62 9.40
N GLU A 99 -5.83 18.17 10.38
CA GLU A 99 -5.41 17.10 11.28
C GLU A 99 -5.28 15.75 10.57
N PHE A 100 -6.19 15.44 9.65
CA PHE A 100 -6.08 14.24 8.83
C PHE A 100 -4.82 14.27 7.96
N GLU A 101 -4.58 15.35 7.23
CA GLU A 101 -3.41 15.51 6.36
C GLU A 101 -2.10 15.40 7.15
N LYS A 102 -2.05 15.98 8.35
CA LYS A 102 -0.91 15.92 9.24
C LYS A 102 -0.64 14.50 9.76
N GLU A 103 -1.63 13.82 10.31
CA GLU A 103 -1.46 12.48 10.87
C GLU A 103 -1.14 11.46 9.77
N MET A 104 -1.84 11.52 8.64
CA MET A 104 -1.55 10.64 7.51
C MET A 104 -0.19 10.94 6.86
N GLY A 105 0.26 12.20 6.89
CA GLY A 105 1.60 12.60 6.46
C GLY A 105 2.69 11.98 7.34
N VAL A 106 2.55 12.08 8.65
CA VAL A 106 3.49 11.46 9.61
C VAL A 106 3.51 9.95 9.48
N ALA A 107 2.34 9.31 9.38
CA ALA A 107 2.23 7.87 9.20
C ALA A 107 2.91 7.38 7.91
N TYR A 108 2.79 8.17 6.84
CA TYR A 108 3.39 7.85 5.55
C TYR A 108 4.91 8.04 5.53
N GLN A 109 5.46 9.05 6.21
CA GLN A 109 6.91 9.27 6.29
C GLN A 109 7.66 8.07 6.88
N GLY A 110 7.07 7.40 7.87
CA GLY A 110 7.66 6.20 8.48
C GLY A 110 7.40 4.90 7.70
N LEU A 111 6.63 4.96 6.61
CA LEU A 111 6.18 3.75 5.93
C LEU A 111 7.31 3.03 5.19
N SER A 112 8.20 3.77 4.54
CA SER A 112 9.32 3.19 3.77
C SER A 112 10.27 2.38 4.64
N GLY A 113 10.66 2.91 5.81
CA GLY A 113 11.53 2.17 6.75
C GLY A 113 10.86 0.88 7.22
N ARG A 114 9.59 0.95 7.64
CA ARG A 114 8.84 -0.24 8.06
C ARG A 114 8.71 -1.29 6.96
N ILE A 115 8.48 -0.87 5.71
CA ILE A 115 8.43 -1.79 4.57
C ILE A 115 9.75 -2.55 4.41
N LEU A 116 10.89 -1.87 4.53
CA LEU A 116 12.19 -2.50 4.43
C LEU A 116 12.47 -3.41 5.60
N ASP A 117 12.17 -2.97 6.84
CA ASP A 117 12.30 -3.80 8.05
C ASP A 117 11.47 -5.08 7.94
N ASP A 118 10.20 -4.97 7.55
CA ASP A 118 9.29 -6.10 7.41
C ASP A 118 9.71 -7.05 6.28
N ALA A 119 10.22 -6.50 5.16
CA ALA A 119 10.70 -7.30 4.05
C ALA A 119 11.96 -8.09 4.40
N VAL A 120 12.95 -7.46 5.06
CA VAL A 120 14.15 -8.13 5.55
C VAL A 120 13.76 -9.21 6.56
N ALA A 121 12.93 -8.90 7.53
CA ALA A 121 12.47 -9.88 8.51
C ALA A 121 11.82 -11.09 7.83
N ALA A 122 10.90 -10.84 6.87
CA ALA A 122 10.23 -11.91 6.13
C ALA A 122 11.19 -12.76 5.32
N LEU A 123 12.20 -12.15 4.68
CA LEU A 123 13.21 -12.84 3.90
C LEU A 123 14.11 -13.73 4.77
N LEU A 124 14.52 -13.23 5.94
CA LEU A 124 15.37 -13.97 6.87
C LEU A 124 14.63 -15.11 7.61
N GLU A 125 13.33 -14.94 7.84
CA GLU A 125 12.45 -15.95 8.45
C GLU A 125 12.03 -17.05 7.47
N ALA A 126 12.20 -16.83 6.14
CA ALA A 126 11.82 -17.83 5.15
C ALA A 126 12.64 -19.12 5.33
N PRO A 127 11.97 -20.29 5.32
CA PRO A 127 12.68 -21.55 5.45
C PRO A 127 13.70 -21.76 4.33
N VAL A 128 14.89 -22.23 4.67
CA VAL A 128 15.93 -22.61 3.72
C VAL A 128 16.18 -24.12 3.81
N ALA A 129 15.98 -24.83 2.70
CA ALA A 129 16.23 -26.25 2.57
C ALA A 129 17.07 -26.53 1.32
N ASP A 130 18.15 -27.29 1.47
CA ASP A 130 19.07 -27.65 0.36
C ASP A 130 19.57 -26.45 -0.47
N GLY A 131 19.81 -25.30 0.19
CA GLY A 131 20.28 -24.07 -0.46
C GLY A 131 19.18 -23.29 -1.20
N ARG A 132 17.92 -23.62 -0.97
CA ARG A 132 16.76 -22.95 -1.58
C ARG A 132 15.88 -22.28 -0.54
N LEU A 133 15.36 -21.10 -0.88
CA LEU A 133 14.34 -20.41 -0.12
C LEU A 133 12.95 -21.02 -0.39
N ASP A 134 12.11 -21.05 0.63
CA ASP A 134 10.68 -21.33 0.46
C ASP A 134 9.98 -20.08 -0.11
N LEU A 135 10.06 -19.91 -1.43
CA LEU A 135 9.44 -18.79 -2.15
C LEU A 135 7.91 -18.82 -2.07
N GLU A 136 7.31 -20.00 -1.90
CA GLU A 136 5.86 -20.14 -1.74
C GLU A 136 5.38 -19.48 -0.44
N SER A 137 6.14 -19.66 0.64
CA SER A 137 5.86 -19.01 1.91
C SER A 137 5.91 -17.49 1.82
N LEU A 138 6.84 -16.92 1.06
CA LEU A 138 6.95 -15.48 0.79
C LEU A 138 5.83 -14.99 -0.12
N GLY A 139 5.54 -15.69 -1.20
CA GLY A 139 4.48 -15.36 -2.16
C GLY A 139 3.08 -15.43 -1.56
N SER A 140 2.82 -16.35 -0.64
CA SER A 140 1.51 -16.49 0.01
C SER A 140 1.16 -15.31 0.94
N ARG A 141 2.14 -14.51 1.33
CA ARG A 141 1.94 -13.28 2.13
C ARG A 141 1.42 -12.10 1.29
N ILE A 142 1.40 -12.21 -0.05
CA ILE A 142 0.92 -11.15 -0.94
C ILE A 142 -0.62 -11.16 -0.97
N PRO A 143 -1.31 -10.12 -0.44
CA PRO A 143 -2.76 -10.05 -0.48
C PRO A 143 -3.23 -9.82 -1.92
N SER A 144 -3.92 -10.77 -2.52
CA SER A 144 -4.41 -10.70 -3.91
C SER A 144 -5.45 -9.59 -4.17
N ALA A 145 -6.09 -9.07 -3.13
CA ALA A 145 -7.22 -8.14 -3.23
C ALA A 145 -6.91 -6.68 -2.84
N THR A 146 -5.77 -6.39 -2.18
CA THR A 146 -5.53 -5.07 -1.56
C THR A 146 -5.48 -3.92 -2.58
N TRP A 147 -4.97 -4.19 -3.78
CA TRP A 147 -4.86 -3.17 -4.82
C TRP A 147 -6.18 -2.96 -5.59
N ALA A 148 -7.06 -3.96 -5.63
CA ALA A 148 -8.38 -3.85 -6.24
C ALA A 148 -9.34 -2.99 -5.41
N TYR A 149 -9.21 -2.98 -4.08
CA TYR A 149 -10.10 -2.27 -3.18
C TYR A 149 -10.06 -0.74 -3.36
N THR A 150 -8.91 -0.19 -3.75
CA THR A 150 -8.76 1.26 -3.99
C THR A 150 -9.35 1.75 -5.31
N VAL A 151 -9.68 0.85 -6.23
CA VAL A 151 -10.34 1.19 -7.51
C VAL A 151 -11.85 1.19 -7.37
N THR A 152 -12.41 0.40 -6.44
CA THR A 152 -13.85 0.24 -6.23
C THR A 152 -14.45 1.27 -5.25
N ASP A 153 -13.65 1.92 -4.42
CA ASP A 153 -14.11 2.98 -3.52
C ASP A 153 -14.28 4.33 -4.25
N ASN A 154 -14.75 4.25 -5.50
CA ASN A 154 -15.28 5.39 -6.21
C ASN A 154 -16.76 5.57 -5.86
N GLU A 155 -17.04 5.82 -4.58
CA GLU A 155 -18.39 6.18 -4.10
C GLU A 155 -19.00 7.35 -4.90
N LEU A 156 -18.16 8.14 -5.58
CA LEU A 156 -18.59 9.23 -6.46
C LEU A 156 -18.92 8.75 -7.89
N GLY A 157 -18.37 7.64 -8.38
CA GLY A 157 -18.62 7.12 -9.73
C GLY A 157 -20.04 6.57 -9.87
N ASP A 158 -20.56 5.92 -8.84
CA ASP A 158 -21.90 5.31 -8.88
C ASP A 158 -23.01 6.35 -8.77
N ASP A 159 -22.82 7.42 -7.98
CA ASP A 159 -23.80 8.49 -7.84
C ASP A 159 -23.87 9.39 -9.08
N PHE A 160 -22.74 9.67 -9.75
CA PHE A 160 -22.74 10.38 -11.04
C PHE A 160 -23.38 9.56 -12.16
N THR A 161 -23.16 8.25 -12.20
CA THR A 161 -23.79 7.35 -13.16
C THR A 161 -25.28 7.19 -12.89
N ARG A 162 -25.72 7.17 -11.63
CA ARG A 162 -27.14 7.14 -11.24
C ARG A 162 -27.84 8.46 -11.56
N MET A 163 -27.19 9.59 -11.27
CA MET A 163 -27.74 10.92 -11.58
C MET A 163 -27.82 11.18 -13.09
N GLY A 164 -26.80 10.77 -13.86
CA GLY A 164 -26.80 10.85 -15.32
C GLY A 164 -27.89 9.97 -15.96
N ARG A 165 -28.14 8.76 -15.43
CA ARG A 165 -29.26 7.90 -15.88
C ARG A 165 -30.62 8.46 -15.50
N ALA A 166 -30.77 9.06 -14.32
CA ALA A 166 -32.01 9.71 -13.90
C ALA A 166 -32.33 10.95 -14.75
N LEU A 167 -31.31 11.75 -15.09
CA LEU A 167 -31.47 12.93 -15.97
C LEU A 167 -31.86 12.52 -17.39
N ARG A 168 -31.24 11.48 -17.96
CA ARG A 168 -31.58 10.95 -19.30
C ARG A 168 -33.03 10.41 -19.33
N ARG A 169 -33.51 9.73 -18.28
CA ARG A 169 -34.88 9.25 -18.20
C ARG A 169 -35.90 10.40 -18.13
N ARG A 170 -35.59 11.50 -17.43
CA ARG A 170 -36.45 12.70 -17.37
C ARG A 170 -36.50 13.45 -18.71
N LEU A 171 -35.40 13.46 -19.47
CA LEU A 171 -35.36 14.10 -20.79
C LEU A 171 -36.04 13.27 -21.88
N ALA A 172 -35.99 11.93 -21.77
CA ALA A 172 -36.58 11.01 -22.74
C ALA A 172 -38.11 10.86 -22.57
N GLY A 173 -38.67 11.19 -21.39
CA GLY A 173 -40.10 11.10 -21.10
C GLY A 173 -40.90 12.38 -21.43
N ARG A 174 -40.30 13.36 -22.12
CA ARG A 174 -40.90 14.64 -22.50
C ARG A 174 -41.09 14.79 -24.02
N ARG A 175 -41.28 13.67 -24.73
CA ARG A 175 -41.74 13.69 -26.13
C ARG A 175 -43.08 12.99 -26.24
#